data_bf1b822b820a8864e4384bd49ad892aa
#
_entry.id   bf1b822b820a8864e4384bd49ad892aa
#
_cell.length_a   1.000
_cell.length_b   1.000
_cell.length_c   1.000
_cell.angle_alpha   90.00
_cell.angle_beta   90.00
_cell.angle_gamma   90.00
#
_symmetry.space_group_name_H-M   'P 1'
#
loop_
_entity.id
_entity.type
_entity.pdbx_description
1 polymer ?
#
loop_
_entity_poly.entity_id
_entity_poly.type
_entity_poly.pdbx_seq_one_letter_code
_entity_poly.pdbx_strand_id
1 'polypeptide(L)'
;MRNVLAALGLAFVASTAQAQSGNHLETIHHPNYDKSVFMPFAPALKVKSGKLLWLAGGTALPVYHDHPHKREQVLQYLTNDLEAQTKRTMDGIMETLKAAGASPKDVVHVFIFRTRPRIGDIGIASRVVNSYFAPFNHKPTTTNMAVLELGEPEQLVEIQVVAVVDN
;
A
#
# COMPACT_ATOMS: atom_id res chain seq x y z
N MET A 1 -59.01 -30.19 -2.24
CA MET A 1 -58.19 -29.39 -3.12
C MET A 1 -57.10 -28.76 -2.27
N ARG A 2 -55.87 -29.28 -2.37
CA ARG A 2 -54.72 -28.82 -1.57
C ARG A 2 -53.81 -28.03 -2.51
N ASN A 3 -53.72 -26.69 -2.30
CA ASN A 3 -52.79 -25.84 -3.04
C ASN A 3 -51.38 -25.99 -2.44
N VAL A 4 -50.43 -26.47 -3.25
CA VAL A 4 -49.02 -26.49 -2.95
C VAL A 4 -48.40 -25.23 -3.55
N LEU A 5 -48.00 -24.28 -2.72
CA LEU A 5 -47.17 -23.15 -3.13
C LEU A 5 -45.71 -23.63 -3.16
N ALA A 6 -45.15 -23.68 -4.35
CA ALA A 6 -43.73 -23.87 -4.53
C ALA A 6 -42.99 -22.52 -4.37
N ALA A 7 -42.18 -22.40 -3.33
CA ALA A 7 -41.29 -21.27 -3.15
C ALA A 7 -40.02 -21.49 -3.99
N LEU A 8 -39.85 -20.69 -5.04
CA LEU A 8 -38.57 -20.59 -5.77
C LEU A 8 -37.59 -19.76 -4.91
N GLY A 9 -36.62 -20.43 -4.31
CA GLY A 9 -35.47 -19.77 -3.70
C GLY A 9 -34.49 -19.32 -4.78
N LEU A 10 -34.37 -18.01 -4.99
CA LEU A 10 -33.24 -17.46 -5.75
C LEU A 10 -31.97 -17.58 -4.90
N ALA A 11 -31.09 -18.48 -5.26
CA ALA A 11 -29.74 -18.52 -4.72
C ALA A 11 -28.92 -17.38 -5.39
N PHE A 12 -28.63 -16.35 -4.62
CA PHE A 12 -27.65 -15.34 -5.00
C PHE A 12 -26.25 -16.00 -4.93
N VAL A 13 -25.70 -16.38 -6.08
CA VAL A 13 -24.29 -16.74 -6.18
C VAL A 13 -23.51 -15.45 -6.17
N ALA A 14 -22.97 -15.08 -5.00
CA ALA A 14 -21.96 -14.02 -4.92
C ALA A 14 -20.71 -14.53 -5.63
N SER A 15 -20.52 -14.11 -6.88
CA SER A 15 -19.26 -14.30 -7.60
C SER A 15 -18.19 -13.47 -6.88
N THR A 16 -17.37 -14.11 -6.05
CA THR A 16 -16.11 -13.54 -5.61
C THR A 16 -15.18 -13.53 -6.81
N ALA A 17 -15.14 -12.41 -7.54
CA ALA A 17 -14.10 -12.18 -8.51
C ALA A 17 -12.76 -12.16 -7.76
N GLN A 18 -12.06 -13.28 -7.76
CA GLN A 18 -10.67 -13.36 -7.35
C GLN A 18 -9.88 -12.56 -8.40
N ALA A 19 -9.41 -11.37 -7.99
CA ALA A 19 -8.55 -10.56 -8.83
C ALA A 19 -7.33 -11.40 -9.23
N GLN A 20 -7.19 -11.73 -10.50
CA GLN A 20 -5.96 -12.27 -11.08
C GLN A 20 -4.95 -11.13 -11.12
N SER A 21 -4.34 -10.86 -9.97
CA SER A 21 -3.34 -9.81 -9.82
C SER A 21 -2.01 -10.25 -10.44
N GLY A 22 -1.41 -9.43 -11.28
CA GLY A 22 -0.01 -9.50 -11.64
C GLY A 22 0.36 -9.70 -13.11
N ASN A 23 -0.55 -10.08 -14.02
CA ASN A 23 -0.22 -10.25 -15.46
C ASN A 23 -0.13 -8.92 -16.23
N HIS A 24 -0.64 -7.84 -15.69
CA HIS A 24 -0.66 -6.50 -16.30
C HIS A 24 0.63 -5.69 -16.09
N LEU A 25 1.53 -6.18 -15.25
CA LEU A 25 2.83 -5.55 -14.97
C LEU A 25 3.97 -6.41 -15.54
N GLU A 26 5.01 -5.73 -16.02
CA GLU A 26 6.27 -6.34 -16.49
C GLU A 26 7.45 -5.63 -15.83
N THR A 27 8.29 -6.38 -15.14
CA THR A 27 9.53 -5.82 -14.58
C THR A 27 10.55 -5.63 -15.71
N ILE A 28 11.05 -4.41 -15.85
CA ILE A 28 12.13 -4.07 -16.78
C ILE A 28 13.45 -4.03 -16.00
N HIS A 29 14.41 -4.81 -16.45
CA HIS A 29 15.74 -4.83 -15.87
C HIS A 29 16.68 -3.92 -16.63
N HIS A 30 17.61 -3.30 -15.93
CA HIS A 30 18.70 -2.54 -16.52
C HIS A 30 19.64 -3.49 -17.30
N PRO A 31 20.31 -3.02 -18.40
CA PRO A 31 21.25 -3.86 -19.16
C PRO A 31 22.37 -4.50 -18.32
N ASN A 32 22.78 -3.83 -17.24
CA ASN A 32 23.80 -4.31 -16.31
C ASN A 32 23.20 -5.09 -15.13
N TYR A 33 22.02 -5.70 -15.29
CA TYR A 33 21.35 -6.45 -14.24
C TYR A 33 22.17 -7.66 -13.82
N ASP A 34 22.51 -7.70 -12.53
CA ASP A 34 23.18 -8.83 -11.90
C ASP A 34 22.21 -9.49 -10.88
N LYS A 35 21.84 -10.73 -11.13
CA LYS A 35 20.92 -11.49 -10.27
C LYS A 35 21.49 -11.79 -8.88
N SER A 36 22.82 -11.74 -8.71
CA SER A 36 23.47 -11.95 -7.43
C SER A 36 23.35 -10.76 -6.47
N VAL A 37 23.03 -9.57 -7.03
CA VAL A 37 22.82 -8.36 -6.25
C VAL A 37 21.35 -8.25 -5.84
N PHE A 38 21.12 -8.28 -4.52
CA PHE A 38 19.76 -8.06 -4.00
C PHE A 38 19.35 -6.60 -4.19
N MET A 39 18.27 -6.40 -4.97
CA MET A 39 17.62 -5.11 -5.13
C MET A 39 16.25 -5.14 -4.44
N PRO A 40 15.98 -4.23 -3.48
CA PRO A 40 14.69 -4.21 -2.75
C PRO A 40 13.55 -3.57 -3.55
N PHE A 41 13.81 -3.07 -4.75
CA PHE A 41 12.83 -2.44 -5.65
C PHE A 41 13.08 -2.87 -7.10
N ALA A 42 12.06 -2.76 -7.94
CA ALA A 42 12.21 -2.91 -9.39
C ALA A 42 12.86 -1.65 -9.99
N PRO A 43 13.81 -1.77 -10.92
CA PRO A 43 14.36 -0.61 -11.65
C PRO A 43 13.27 0.13 -12.43
N ALA A 44 12.36 -0.60 -13.08
CA ALA A 44 11.17 -0.07 -13.72
C ALA A 44 10.07 -1.13 -13.78
N LEU A 45 8.82 -0.68 -13.80
CA LEU A 45 7.64 -1.49 -14.08
C LEU A 45 6.93 -0.91 -15.29
N LYS A 46 6.68 -1.74 -16.31
CA LYS A 46 5.88 -1.40 -17.47
C LYS A 46 4.46 -1.86 -17.24
N VAL A 47 3.52 -0.94 -17.29
CA VAL A 47 2.08 -1.24 -17.27
C VAL A 47 1.67 -1.65 -18.69
N LYS A 48 1.12 -2.86 -18.84
CA LYS A 48 0.65 -3.38 -20.12
C LYS A 48 -0.85 -3.14 -20.33
N SER A 49 -1.62 -3.17 -19.25
CA SER A 49 -3.07 -2.93 -19.24
C SER A 49 -3.51 -2.47 -17.86
N GLY A 50 -4.79 -2.10 -17.72
CA GLY A 50 -5.42 -1.74 -16.47
C GLY A 50 -5.61 -0.23 -16.27
N LYS A 51 -6.20 0.13 -15.13
CA LYS A 51 -6.50 1.49 -14.72
C LYS A 51 -5.66 1.89 -13.53
N LEU A 52 -5.22 3.13 -13.50
CA LEU A 52 -4.49 3.68 -12.37
C LEU A 52 -5.40 3.83 -11.15
N LEU A 53 -4.89 3.38 -10.01
CA LEU A 53 -5.46 3.59 -8.70
C LEU A 53 -4.48 4.42 -7.87
N TRP A 54 -4.85 5.65 -7.55
CA TRP A 54 -4.07 6.55 -6.71
C TRP A 54 -4.61 6.53 -5.29
N LEU A 55 -3.78 6.16 -4.34
CA LEU A 55 -4.12 6.30 -2.93
C LEU A 55 -3.68 7.68 -2.43
N ALA A 56 -4.41 8.22 -1.47
CA ALA A 56 -3.94 9.37 -0.71
C ALA A 56 -2.67 9.02 0.08
N GLY A 57 -1.94 10.02 0.52
CA GLY A 57 -0.85 9.83 1.48
C GLY A 57 -1.40 9.19 2.76
N GLY A 58 -0.87 8.03 3.13
CA GLY A 58 -1.20 7.34 4.37
C GLY A 58 -0.25 7.76 5.48
N THR A 59 -0.78 7.87 6.69
CA THR A 59 -0.03 8.16 7.92
C THR A 59 -0.30 7.09 8.96
N ALA A 60 0.32 7.17 10.12
CA ALA A 60 -0.01 6.26 11.23
C ALA A 60 -1.33 6.59 11.93
N LEU A 61 -1.99 7.70 11.58
CA LEU A 61 -3.36 7.97 12.02
C LEU A 61 -4.35 7.01 11.37
N PRO A 62 -5.48 6.68 11.99
CA PRO A 62 -6.57 5.96 11.32
C PRO A 62 -6.97 6.65 10.02
N VAL A 63 -7.37 5.88 9.00
CA VAL A 63 -7.80 6.44 7.70
C VAL A 63 -8.93 7.46 7.86
N TYR A 64 -9.86 7.19 8.77
CA TYR A 64 -10.92 8.12 9.16
C TYR A 64 -10.68 8.64 10.57
N HIS A 65 -10.44 9.92 10.69
CA HIS A 65 -10.20 10.63 11.94
C HIS A 65 -10.75 12.06 11.88
N ASP A 66 -10.81 12.74 13.03
CA ASP A 66 -11.36 14.09 13.12
C ASP A 66 -10.44 15.13 12.45
N HIS A 67 -11.06 16.12 11.80
CA HIS A 67 -10.38 17.31 11.31
C HIS A 67 -11.05 18.57 11.88
N PRO A 68 -10.29 19.49 12.50
CA PRO A 68 -8.85 19.42 12.79
C PRO A 68 -8.51 18.25 13.72
N HIS A 69 -7.27 17.77 13.64
CA HIS A 69 -6.82 16.62 14.41
C HIS A 69 -6.96 16.88 15.92
N LYS A 70 -7.50 15.90 16.64
CA LYS A 70 -7.52 15.93 18.10
C LYS A 70 -6.16 15.54 18.64
N ARG A 71 -5.62 16.34 19.55
CA ARG A 71 -4.27 16.14 20.11
C ARG A 71 -4.07 14.76 20.75
N GLU A 72 -5.11 14.23 21.39
CA GLU A 72 -5.10 12.89 21.99
C GLU A 72 -4.87 11.81 20.93
N GLN A 73 -5.52 11.90 19.77
CA GLN A 73 -5.33 10.98 18.66
C GLN A 73 -3.94 11.10 18.07
N VAL A 74 -3.44 12.33 17.87
CA VAL A 74 -2.08 12.56 17.40
C VAL A 74 -1.07 11.85 18.30
N LEU A 75 -1.12 12.07 19.61
CA LEU A 75 -0.19 11.46 20.56
C LEU A 75 -0.33 9.95 20.70
N GLN A 76 -1.52 9.42 20.49
CA GLN A 76 -1.79 7.98 20.55
C GLN A 76 -1.15 7.22 19.37
N TYR A 77 -1.23 7.77 18.16
CA TYR A 77 -0.84 7.07 16.94
C TYR A 77 0.52 7.51 16.40
N LEU A 78 0.88 8.79 16.53
CA LEU A 78 2.14 9.35 16.06
C LEU A 78 3.21 9.29 17.15
N THR A 79 3.54 8.08 17.58
CA THR A 79 4.60 7.85 18.57
C THR A 79 5.98 8.19 17.99
N ASN A 80 6.98 8.45 18.85
CA ASN A 80 8.35 8.74 18.40
C ASN A 80 9.11 7.46 17.97
N ASP A 81 8.44 6.60 17.21
CA ASP A 81 8.93 5.33 16.69
C ASP A 81 8.60 5.21 15.20
N LEU A 82 9.61 5.39 14.36
CA LEU A 82 9.48 5.35 12.90
C LEU A 82 9.02 3.97 12.41
N GLU A 83 9.50 2.88 13.01
CA GLU A 83 9.10 1.53 12.61
C GLU A 83 7.61 1.30 12.90
N ALA A 84 7.15 1.67 14.09
CA ALA A 84 5.75 1.55 14.48
C ALA A 84 4.84 2.45 13.63
N GLN A 85 5.24 3.69 13.34
CA GLN A 85 4.48 4.56 12.44
C GLN A 85 4.42 3.99 11.03
N THR A 86 5.55 3.53 10.47
CA THR A 86 5.60 2.94 9.12
C THR A 86 4.71 1.71 9.01
N LYS A 87 4.72 0.86 10.04
CA LYS A 87 3.87 -0.34 10.06
C LYS A 87 2.38 0.02 10.06
N ARG A 88 1.94 0.92 10.95
CA ARG A 88 0.52 1.36 10.98
C ARG A 88 0.09 1.99 9.66
N THR A 89 0.96 2.82 9.08
CA THR A 89 0.72 3.42 7.76
C THR A 89 0.50 2.36 6.69
N MET A 90 1.36 1.35 6.63
CA MET A 90 1.24 0.26 5.66
C MET A 90 0.01 -0.61 5.90
N ASP A 91 -0.35 -0.88 7.17
CA ASP A 91 -1.57 -1.62 7.50
C ASP A 91 -2.81 -0.90 6.91
N GLY A 92 -2.94 0.41 7.11
CA GLY A 92 -4.04 1.21 6.52
C GLY A 92 -4.02 1.25 4.99
N ILE A 93 -2.83 1.30 4.37
CA ILE A 93 -2.69 1.22 2.91
C ILE A 93 -3.16 -0.14 2.38
N MET A 94 -2.80 -1.24 3.05
CA MET A 94 -3.24 -2.59 2.65
C MET A 94 -4.76 -2.74 2.75
N GLU A 95 -5.40 -2.19 3.77
CA GLU A 95 -6.85 -2.16 3.90
C GLU A 95 -7.51 -1.36 2.76
N THR A 96 -6.94 -0.20 2.41
CA THR A 96 -7.43 0.64 1.32
C THR A 96 -7.28 -0.04 -0.04
N LEU A 97 -6.13 -0.69 -0.32
CA LEU A 97 -5.94 -1.49 -1.54
C LEU A 97 -6.99 -2.60 -1.62
N LYS A 98 -7.20 -3.34 -0.54
CA LYS A 98 -8.21 -4.40 -0.48
C LYS A 98 -9.62 -3.87 -0.72
N ALA A 99 -9.99 -2.72 -0.15
CA ALA A 99 -11.28 -2.10 -0.38
C ALA A 99 -11.50 -1.68 -1.84
N ALA A 100 -10.42 -1.33 -2.55
CA ALA A 100 -10.42 -1.02 -3.97
C ALA A 100 -10.35 -2.26 -4.89
N GLY A 101 -10.39 -3.48 -4.34
CA GLY A 101 -10.23 -4.72 -5.09
C GLY A 101 -8.80 -4.98 -5.59
N ALA A 102 -7.82 -4.24 -5.06
CA ALA A 102 -6.41 -4.36 -5.37
C ALA A 102 -5.65 -5.21 -4.33
N SER A 103 -4.45 -5.57 -4.67
CA SER A 103 -3.53 -6.32 -3.82
C SER A 103 -2.13 -5.71 -3.87
N PRO A 104 -1.19 -6.10 -3.00
CA PRO A 104 0.19 -5.65 -3.12
C PRO A 104 0.85 -5.91 -4.48
N LYS A 105 0.42 -6.93 -5.22
CA LYS A 105 0.95 -7.24 -6.56
C LYS A 105 0.61 -6.20 -7.62
N ASP A 106 -0.42 -5.40 -7.37
CA ASP A 106 -0.90 -4.37 -8.30
C ASP A 106 -0.19 -3.03 -8.10
N VAL A 107 0.60 -2.91 -7.03
CA VAL A 107 1.35 -1.70 -6.71
C VAL A 107 2.49 -1.48 -7.69
N VAL A 108 2.50 -0.34 -8.36
CA VAL A 108 3.56 0.06 -9.31
C VAL A 108 4.58 0.99 -8.70
N HIS A 109 4.16 1.84 -7.75
CA HIS A 109 5.07 2.79 -7.12
C HIS A 109 4.72 3.06 -5.67
N VAL A 110 5.77 3.25 -4.86
CA VAL A 110 5.67 3.67 -3.46
C VAL A 110 6.52 4.91 -3.24
N PHE A 111 5.89 6.00 -2.81
CA PHE A 111 6.57 7.18 -2.29
C PHE A 111 6.65 7.08 -0.77
N ILE A 112 7.83 7.27 -0.21
CA ILE A 112 8.08 7.28 1.23
C ILE A 112 8.65 8.65 1.59
N PHE A 113 7.88 9.45 2.29
CA PHE A 113 8.29 10.75 2.82
C PHE A 113 8.62 10.59 4.30
N ARG A 114 9.77 11.06 4.75
CA ARG A 114 10.22 10.97 6.15
C ARG A 114 10.65 12.32 6.68
N THR A 115 10.21 12.63 7.88
CA THR A 115 10.74 13.76 8.63
C THR A 115 11.92 13.34 9.50
N ARG A 116 12.68 14.30 10.01
CA ARG A 116 13.81 14.11 10.95
C ARG A 116 14.79 13.05 10.44
N PRO A 117 15.40 13.24 9.26
CA PRO A 117 16.29 12.26 8.67
C PRO A 117 17.49 12.02 9.60
N ARG A 118 17.59 10.81 10.13
CA ARG A 118 18.76 10.31 10.87
C ARG A 118 19.46 9.27 10.04
N ILE A 119 20.75 9.03 10.34
CA ILE A 119 21.48 7.90 9.75
C ILE A 119 20.74 6.62 10.11
N GLY A 120 20.36 5.82 9.11
CA GLY A 120 19.63 4.56 9.27
C GLY A 120 18.11 4.65 9.09
N ASP A 121 17.46 5.81 9.23
CA ASP A 121 15.99 5.94 9.10
C ASP A 121 15.47 5.46 7.74
N ILE A 122 16.23 5.70 6.67
CA ILE A 122 15.87 5.20 5.33
C ILE A 122 15.78 3.66 5.32
N GLY A 123 16.69 2.99 6.01
CA GLY A 123 16.71 1.53 6.11
C GLY A 123 15.53 0.99 6.91
N ILE A 124 15.12 1.69 7.96
CA ILE A 124 13.98 1.29 8.81
C ILE A 124 12.69 1.33 7.99
N ALA A 125 12.34 2.49 7.43
CA ALA A 125 11.12 2.65 6.66
C ALA A 125 11.08 1.71 5.44
N SER A 126 12.17 1.61 4.68
CA SER A 126 12.24 0.75 3.51
C SER A 126 12.10 -0.73 3.86
N ARG A 127 12.71 -1.20 4.95
CA ARG A 127 12.58 -2.60 5.41
C ARG A 127 11.14 -2.93 5.76
N VAL A 128 10.47 -2.06 6.50
CA VAL A 128 9.05 -2.26 6.85
C VAL A 128 8.20 -2.27 5.60
N VAL A 129 8.32 -1.28 4.71
CA VAL A 129 7.56 -1.23 3.46
C VAL A 129 7.76 -2.50 2.63
N ASN A 130 9.01 -2.92 2.44
CA ASN A 130 9.33 -4.11 1.64
C ASN A 130 8.76 -5.40 2.25
N SER A 131 8.60 -5.49 3.58
CA SER A 131 8.02 -6.66 4.23
C SER A 131 6.56 -6.92 3.83
N TYR A 132 5.82 -5.89 3.41
CA TYR A 132 4.43 -6.03 2.92
C TYR A 132 4.34 -6.57 1.49
N PHE A 133 5.39 -6.42 0.70
CA PHE A 133 5.46 -6.91 -0.68
C PHE A 133 6.15 -8.27 -0.81
N ALA A 134 7.05 -8.59 0.11
CA ALA A 134 7.84 -9.83 0.09
C ALA A 134 7.00 -11.12 0.00
N PRO A 135 5.86 -11.29 0.74
CA PRO A 135 5.02 -12.47 0.63
C PRO A 135 4.43 -12.71 -0.76
N PHE A 136 4.36 -11.65 -1.57
CA PHE A 136 3.82 -11.68 -2.93
C PHE A 136 4.90 -11.83 -3.99
N ASN A 137 6.17 -11.95 -3.59
CA ASN A 137 7.33 -11.90 -4.49
C ASN A 137 7.26 -10.70 -5.45
N HIS A 138 6.79 -9.55 -4.95
CA HIS A 138 6.60 -8.32 -5.70
C HIS A 138 7.56 -7.23 -5.22
N LYS A 139 8.06 -6.43 -6.15
CA LYS A 139 8.97 -5.31 -5.88
C LYS A 139 8.49 -4.10 -6.66
N PRO A 140 7.71 -3.21 -6.04
CA PRO A 140 7.34 -1.95 -6.69
C PRO A 140 8.56 -1.07 -6.93
N THR A 141 8.45 -0.13 -7.84
CA THR A 141 9.40 0.99 -7.89
C THR A 141 9.22 1.82 -6.62
N THR A 142 10.28 2.42 -6.10
CA THR A 142 10.24 3.14 -4.83
C THR A 142 11.04 4.43 -4.89
N THR A 143 10.45 5.49 -4.36
CA THR A 143 11.15 6.75 -4.09
C THR A 143 11.08 7.06 -2.60
N ASN A 144 12.24 7.26 -1.97
CA ASN A 144 12.34 7.57 -0.55
C ASN A 144 13.00 8.93 -0.36
N MET A 145 12.29 9.86 0.27
CA MET A 145 12.70 11.25 0.43
C MET A 145 12.67 11.69 1.89
N ALA A 146 13.61 12.54 2.26
CA ALA A 146 13.53 13.32 3.47
C ALA A 146 12.84 14.66 3.18
N VAL A 147 11.85 15.02 4.00
CA VAL A 147 11.10 16.27 3.93
C VAL A 147 11.27 17.05 5.23
N LEU A 148 11.07 18.35 5.17
CA LEU A 148 11.23 19.22 6.33
C LEU A 148 10.16 18.93 7.40
N GLU A 149 8.90 18.82 6.98
CA GLU A 149 7.73 18.58 7.84
C GLU A 149 6.66 17.79 7.10
N LEU A 150 5.76 17.19 7.84
CA LEU A 150 4.51 16.56 7.40
C LEU A 150 3.35 17.21 8.15
N GLY A 151 2.14 16.64 8.03
CA GLY A 151 0.92 17.24 8.57
C GLY A 151 0.93 17.50 10.08
N GLU A 152 1.67 16.71 10.85
CA GLU A 152 1.81 16.86 12.30
C GLU A 152 3.28 16.84 12.73
N PRO A 153 3.67 17.57 13.79
CA PRO A 153 5.04 17.60 14.30
C PRO A 153 5.60 16.24 14.71
N GLU A 154 4.75 15.33 15.16
CA GLU A 154 5.09 13.96 15.54
C GLU A 154 5.07 12.97 14.39
N GLN A 155 4.63 13.39 13.22
CA GLN A 155 4.56 12.54 12.05
C GLN A 155 5.97 12.30 11.49
N LEU A 156 6.43 11.07 11.54
CA LEU A 156 7.77 10.68 11.10
C LEU A 156 7.78 10.15 9.67
N VAL A 157 6.63 9.70 9.17
CA VAL A 157 6.50 9.09 7.84
C VAL A 157 5.12 9.35 7.25
N GLU A 158 5.10 9.54 5.94
CA GLU A 158 3.91 9.47 5.10
C GLU A 158 4.23 8.60 3.89
N ILE A 159 3.31 7.75 3.47
CA ILE A 159 3.50 6.84 2.35
C ILE A 159 2.34 6.99 1.39
N GLN A 160 2.67 7.23 0.12
CA GLN A 160 1.70 7.23 -0.96
C GLN A 160 1.96 6.05 -1.89
N VAL A 161 0.89 5.40 -2.32
CA VAL A 161 0.95 4.25 -3.22
C VAL A 161 0.18 4.52 -4.50
N VAL A 162 0.77 4.08 -5.61
CA VAL A 162 0.11 4.03 -6.91
C VAL A 162 0.03 2.56 -7.31
N ALA A 163 -1.15 2.11 -7.69
CA ALA A 163 -1.40 0.75 -8.16
C ALA A 163 -2.09 0.77 -9.54
N VAL A 164 -2.15 -0.40 -10.17
CA VAL A 164 -2.89 -0.61 -11.42
C VAL A 164 -3.81 -1.80 -11.22
N VAL A 165 -5.07 -1.65 -11.58
CA VAL A 165 -6.12 -2.69 -11.44
C VAL A 165 -6.74 -3.03 -12.79
N ASP A 166 -7.11 -4.30 -12.99
CA ASP A 166 -7.67 -4.83 -14.24
C ASP A 166 -9.21 -4.81 -14.24
N ASN A 167 -9.88 -3.66 -14.08
CA ASN A 167 -11.36 -3.58 -14.13
C ASN A 167 -11.90 -2.44 -14.99
#